data_775d9afd20db06530613153cbd13d8c5
#
_entry.id   775d9afd20db06530613153cbd13d8c5
#
_cell.length_a   1.000
_cell.length_b   1.000
_cell.length_c   1.000
_cell.angle_alpha   90.00
_cell.angle_beta   90.00
_cell.angle_gamma   90.00
#
_symmetry.space_group_name_H-M   'P 1'
#
loop_
_entity.id
_entity.type
_entity.pdbx_description
1 polymer ?
#
loop_
_entity_poly.entity_id
_entity_poly.type
_entity_poly.pdbx_seq_one_letter_code
_entity_poly.pdbx_strand_id
1 'polypeptide(L)'
;AGIESAVLLLQTTSTLPLDASLNLKFYDANWNTILVKDLGLMESGIPDANGIITAASVLDSELELNALEASSVLDAVHITAEATMDTYNVGSDPVKLRTDATLVINLGVQFKINVTL
;
A
#
# COMPACT_ATOMS: atom_id res chain seq x y z
N ALA A 1 29.35 8.66 -2.14
CA ALA A 1 28.25 7.72 -2.01
C ALA A 1 26.93 8.46 -2.12
N GLY A 2 26.00 7.92 -2.85
CA GLY A 2 24.66 8.50 -3.02
C GLY A 2 23.62 7.42 -3.21
N ILE A 3 22.36 7.80 -3.10
CA ILE A 3 21.24 6.91 -3.36
C ILE A 3 20.97 6.91 -4.85
N GLU A 4 21.03 5.73 -5.47
CA GLU A 4 20.76 5.54 -6.89
C GLU A 4 19.26 5.39 -7.15
N SER A 5 18.60 4.59 -6.34
CA SER A 5 17.19 4.28 -6.46
C SER A 5 16.68 3.63 -5.19
N ALA A 6 15.38 3.41 -5.15
CA ALA A 6 14.75 2.62 -4.10
C ALA A 6 13.57 1.86 -4.66
N VAL A 7 13.12 0.85 -3.93
CA VAL A 7 11.90 0.10 -4.23
C VAL A 7 11.03 0.12 -2.98
N LEU A 8 9.79 0.55 -3.14
CA LEU A 8 8.76 0.38 -2.12
C LEU A 8 8.16 -1.01 -2.28
N LEU A 9 8.20 -1.79 -1.21
CA LEU A 9 7.62 -3.13 -1.16
C LEU A 9 6.35 -3.06 -0.33
N LEU A 10 5.23 -3.45 -0.92
CA LEU A 10 3.95 -3.45 -0.26
C LEU A 10 3.38 -4.86 -0.28
N GLN A 11 3.04 -5.39 0.89
CA GLN A 11 2.28 -6.62 1.00
C GLN A 11 1.00 -6.34 1.77
N THR A 12 -0.14 -6.72 1.20
CA THR A 12 -1.43 -6.61 1.86
C THR A 12 -2.05 -8.00 2.00
N THR A 13 -2.65 -8.24 3.16
CA THR A 13 -3.43 -9.44 3.43
C THR A 13 -4.76 -9.01 4.00
N SER A 14 -5.85 -9.37 3.33
CA SER A 14 -7.18 -8.89 3.69
C SER A 14 -8.22 -9.99 3.65
N THR A 15 -9.04 -10.05 4.69
CA THR A 15 -10.29 -10.81 4.70
C THR A 15 -11.51 -9.88 4.59
N LEU A 16 -11.28 -8.59 4.37
CA LEU A 16 -12.34 -7.63 4.11
C LEU A 16 -12.92 -7.81 2.71
N PRO A 17 -14.25 -7.67 2.53
CA PRO A 17 -14.88 -7.73 1.22
C PRO A 17 -14.79 -6.37 0.50
N LEU A 18 -13.62 -5.75 0.53
CA LEU A 18 -13.38 -4.40 0.05
C LEU A 18 -12.18 -4.38 -0.92
N ASP A 19 -12.37 -3.74 -2.06
CA ASP A 19 -11.28 -3.31 -2.92
C ASP A 19 -10.80 -1.95 -2.43
N ALA A 20 -9.50 -1.73 -2.42
CA ALA A 20 -8.92 -0.48 -1.95
C ALA A 20 -7.85 0.05 -2.89
N SER A 21 -7.90 1.35 -3.17
CA SER A 21 -6.80 2.07 -3.81
C SER A 21 -5.99 2.75 -2.73
N LEU A 22 -4.68 2.51 -2.72
CA LEU A 22 -3.78 3.01 -1.70
C LEU A 22 -2.93 4.16 -2.23
N ASN A 23 -2.80 5.20 -1.41
CA ASN A 23 -1.98 6.35 -1.68
C ASN A 23 -1.09 6.62 -0.46
N LEU A 24 0.22 6.71 -0.68
CA LEU A 24 1.18 7.04 0.37
C LEU A 24 1.61 8.49 0.23
N LYS A 25 1.61 9.20 1.36
CA LYS A 25 2.14 10.55 1.45
C LYS A 25 3.26 10.59 2.47
N PHE A 26 4.36 11.21 2.07
CA PHE A 26 5.56 11.37 2.88
C PHE A 26 5.70 12.84 3.23
N TYR A 27 5.99 13.13 4.50
CA TYR A 27 6.03 14.49 5.03
C TYR A 27 7.35 14.75 5.75
N ASP A 28 7.77 16.02 5.75
CA ASP A 28 8.87 16.47 6.59
C ASP A 28 8.42 16.67 8.06
N ALA A 29 9.33 17.16 8.91
CA ALA A 29 9.03 17.36 10.32
C ALA A 29 7.94 18.40 10.58
N ASN A 30 7.67 19.28 9.61
CA ASN A 30 6.64 20.32 9.70
C ASN A 30 5.34 19.92 8.99
N TRP A 31 5.19 18.64 8.62
CA TRP A 31 4.04 18.12 7.89
C TRP A 31 3.86 18.71 6.48
N ASN A 32 4.93 19.20 5.88
CA ASN A 32 4.91 19.54 4.47
C ASN A 32 5.04 18.27 3.63
N THR A 33 4.18 18.11 2.63
CA THR A 33 4.23 16.95 1.74
C THR A 33 5.47 17.03 0.85
N ILE A 34 6.32 16.01 0.89
CA ILE A 34 7.55 15.94 0.09
C ILE A 34 7.47 14.87 -1.01
N LEU A 35 6.58 13.91 -0.89
CA LEU A 35 6.39 12.88 -1.90
C LEU A 35 4.99 12.27 -1.76
N VAL A 36 4.35 12.00 -2.90
CA VAL A 36 3.07 11.28 -2.97
C VAL A 36 3.22 10.14 -3.97
N LYS A 37 2.81 8.93 -3.57
CA LYS A 37 2.85 7.75 -4.43
C LYS A 37 1.55 6.96 -4.35
N ASP A 38 1.01 6.64 -5.53
CA ASP A 38 -0.12 5.72 -5.66
C ASP A 38 0.42 4.30 -5.76
N LEU A 39 -0.08 3.41 -4.91
CA LEU A 39 0.36 2.01 -4.86
C LEU A 39 -0.57 1.06 -5.63
N GLY A 40 -1.57 1.60 -6.31
CA GLY A 40 -2.51 0.81 -7.09
C GLY A 40 -3.61 0.18 -6.25
N LEU A 41 -4.20 -0.88 -6.77
CA LEU A 41 -5.40 -1.51 -6.23
C LEU A 41 -5.06 -2.74 -5.40
N MET A 42 -5.56 -2.76 -4.17
CA MET A 42 -5.63 -3.97 -3.35
C MET A 42 -7.02 -4.59 -3.56
N GLU A 43 -7.05 -5.83 -4.01
CA GLU A 43 -8.30 -6.51 -4.29
C GLU A 43 -8.88 -7.20 -3.05
N SER A 44 -10.20 -7.25 -2.96
CA SER A 44 -10.88 -8.04 -1.94
C SER A 44 -10.67 -9.53 -2.20
N GLY A 45 -10.90 -10.36 -1.18
CA GLY A 45 -11.12 -11.79 -1.39
C GLY A 45 -12.42 -12.01 -2.17
N ILE A 46 -12.59 -13.19 -2.74
CA ILE A 46 -13.80 -13.55 -3.49
C ILE A 46 -14.85 -14.04 -2.50
N PRO A 47 -16.04 -13.41 -2.42
CA PRO A 47 -17.10 -13.87 -1.52
C PRO A 47 -17.72 -15.17 -2.02
N ASP A 48 -18.18 -15.97 -1.09
CA ASP A 48 -18.99 -17.16 -1.40
C ASP A 48 -20.45 -16.79 -1.79
N ALA A 49 -21.30 -17.77 -1.99
CA ALA A 49 -22.70 -17.56 -2.36
C ALA A 49 -23.49 -16.75 -1.33
N ASN A 50 -23.01 -16.69 -0.07
CA ASN A 50 -23.64 -15.93 1.00
C ASN A 50 -23.02 -14.53 1.20
N GLY A 51 -22.06 -14.15 0.36
CA GLY A 51 -21.35 -12.86 0.43
C GLY A 51 -20.27 -12.82 1.51
N ILE A 52 -19.78 -13.99 1.97
CA ILE A 52 -18.77 -14.10 3.03
C ILE A 52 -17.42 -14.43 2.43
N ILE A 53 -16.39 -13.70 2.84
CA ILE A 53 -15.01 -13.97 2.44
C ILE A 53 -14.48 -15.13 3.29
N THR A 54 -14.12 -16.24 2.64
CA THR A 54 -13.62 -17.45 3.29
C THR A 54 -12.10 -17.62 3.19
N ALA A 55 -11.45 -16.89 2.27
CA ALA A 55 -10.01 -16.93 2.10
C ALA A 55 -9.47 -15.50 1.98
N ALA A 56 -8.32 -15.25 2.63
CA ALA A 56 -7.67 -13.95 2.56
C ALA A 56 -7.17 -13.65 1.15
N SER A 57 -7.28 -12.39 0.75
CA SER A 57 -6.61 -11.87 -0.44
C SER A 57 -5.21 -11.40 -0.04
N VAL A 58 -4.20 -11.86 -0.77
CA VAL A 58 -2.80 -11.45 -0.57
C VAL A 58 -2.31 -10.79 -1.84
N LEU A 59 -1.77 -9.58 -1.71
CA LEU A 59 -1.21 -8.84 -2.83
C LEU A 59 0.19 -8.36 -2.46
N ASP A 60 1.16 -8.68 -3.32
CA ASP A 60 2.52 -8.16 -3.26
C ASP A 60 2.70 -7.16 -4.40
N SER A 61 3.14 -5.97 -4.07
CA SER A 61 3.40 -4.89 -5.02
C SER A 61 4.78 -4.31 -4.80
N GLU A 62 5.40 -3.90 -5.90
CA GLU A 62 6.67 -3.17 -5.89
C GLU A 62 6.51 -1.88 -6.68
N LEU A 63 7.04 -0.79 -6.14
CA LEU A 63 7.07 0.50 -6.82
C LEU A 63 8.49 1.02 -6.83
N GLU A 64 9.03 1.23 -8.04
CA GLU A 64 10.38 1.78 -8.19
C GLU A 64 10.37 3.29 -7.99
N LEU A 65 11.38 3.77 -7.27
CA LEU A 65 11.63 5.18 -7.03
C LEU A 65 12.96 5.57 -7.67
N ASN A 66 13.00 6.71 -8.34
CA ASN A 66 14.24 7.27 -8.84
C ASN A 66 15.08 7.85 -7.69
N ALA A 67 16.28 8.36 -8.00
CA ALA A 67 17.20 8.89 -6.98
C ALA A 67 16.59 10.02 -6.17
N LEU A 68 15.87 10.94 -6.82
CA LEU A 68 15.24 12.08 -6.15
C LEU A 68 14.13 11.64 -5.22
N GLU A 69 13.26 10.74 -5.68
CA GLU A 69 12.17 10.18 -4.88
C GLU A 69 12.70 9.37 -3.70
N ALA A 70 13.76 8.58 -3.92
CA ALA A 70 14.41 7.81 -2.86
C ALA A 70 14.99 8.72 -1.77
N SER A 71 15.60 9.83 -2.15
CA SER A 71 16.10 10.84 -1.21
C SER A 71 14.96 11.46 -0.40
N SER A 72 13.82 11.74 -1.04
CA SER A 72 12.63 12.25 -0.35
C SER A 72 12.12 11.28 0.70
N VAL A 73 12.10 9.98 0.40
CA VAL A 73 11.70 8.94 1.36
C VAL A 73 12.63 8.91 2.57
N LEU A 74 13.94 9.05 2.37
CA LEU A 74 14.90 9.12 3.47
C LEU A 74 14.71 10.36 4.35
N ASP A 75 14.32 11.48 3.76
CA ASP A 75 14.11 12.73 4.49
C ASP A 75 12.74 12.78 5.18
N ALA A 76 11.87 11.83 4.90
CA ALA A 76 10.54 11.79 5.49
C ALA A 76 10.59 11.48 6.98
N VAL A 77 9.83 12.25 7.76
CA VAL A 77 9.66 12.06 9.19
C VAL A 77 8.31 11.42 9.49
N HIS A 78 7.30 11.72 8.67
CA HIS A 78 5.95 11.18 8.81
C HIS A 78 5.49 10.56 7.49
N ILE A 79 4.74 9.47 7.60
CA ILE A 79 4.15 8.79 6.45
C ILE A 79 2.68 8.53 6.78
N THR A 80 1.79 8.87 5.84
CA THR A 80 0.38 8.50 5.93
C THR A 80 0.00 7.60 4.76
N ALA A 81 -0.90 6.67 5.01
CA ALA A 81 -1.51 5.85 3.99
C ALA A 81 -3.00 6.17 3.95
N GLU A 82 -3.47 6.56 2.77
CA GLU A 82 -4.88 6.78 2.51
C GLU A 82 -5.41 5.65 1.64
N ALA A 83 -6.57 5.13 1.99
CA ALA A 83 -7.24 4.11 1.20
C ALA A 83 -8.62 4.57 0.80
N THR A 84 -8.91 4.49 -0.49
CA THR A 84 -10.28 4.64 -0.99
C THR A 84 -10.83 3.25 -1.23
N MET A 85 -11.94 2.92 -0.61
CA MET A 85 -12.47 1.56 -0.56
C MET A 85 -13.84 1.46 -1.20
N ASP A 86 -14.02 0.39 -1.99
CA ASP A 86 -15.31 -0.03 -2.52
C ASP A 86 -15.57 -1.46 -2.08
N THR A 87 -16.84 -1.83 -1.92
CA THR A 87 -17.18 -3.23 -1.68
C THR A 87 -16.85 -4.07 -2.91
N TYR A 88 -16.74 -5.39 -2.71
CA TYR A 88 -16.36 -6.32 -3.77
C TYR A 88 -17.06 -6.00 -5.09
N ASN A 89 -16.31 -6.08 -6.18
CA ASN A 89 -16.75 -5.78 -7.54
C ASN A 89 -17.37 -4.37 -7.66
N VAL A 90 -16.67 -3.38 -7.04
CA VAL A 90 -17.06 -1.94 -7.06
C VAL A 90 -18.50 -1.73 -6.59
N GLY A 91 -18.92 -2.50 -5.58
CA GLY A 91 -20.26 -2.41 -5.02
C GLY A 91 -21.35 -3.09 -5.84
N SER A 92 -20.99 -3.85 -6.89
CA SER A 92 -21.96 -4.51 -7.77
C SER A 92 -22.60 -5.74 -7.13
N ASP A 93 -21.87 -6.43 -6.26
CA ASP A 93 -22.35 -7.63 -5.59
C ASP A 93 -22.52 -7.42 -4.09
N PRO A 94 -23.58 -7.95 -3.47
CA PRO A 94 -23.75 -7.85 -2.02
C PRO A 94 -22.67 -8.65 -1.30
N VAL A 95 -22.17 -8.10 -0.19
CA VAL A 95 -21.18 -8.73 0.67
C VAL A 95 -21.60 -8.63 2.13
N LYS A 96 -21.04 -9.50 2.98
CA LYS A 96 -21.21 -9.43 4.44
C LYS A 96 -19.87 -9.13 5.09
N LEU A 97 -19.87 -8.15 5.98
CA LEU A 97 -18.72 -7.81 6.78
C LEU A 97 -18.75 -8.60 8.09
N ARG A 98 -17.71 -9.38 8.33
CA ARG A 98 -17.54 -10.12 9.57
C ARG A 98 -16.79 -9.29 10.59
N THR A 99 -17.09 -9.46 11.87
CA THR A 99 -16.41 -8.73 12.95
C THR A 99 -14.95 -9.15 13.13
N ASP A 100 -14.57 -10.35 12.66
CA ASP A 100 -13.20 -10.87 12.68
C ASP A 100 -12.43 -10.61 11.39
N ALA A 101 -13.01 -9.86 10.45
CA ALA A 101 -12.33 -9.48 9.22
C ALA A 101 -11.16 -8.52 9.52
N THR A 102 -10.04 -8.73 8.83
CA THR A 102 -8.82 -7.97 9.05
C THR A 102 -8.20 -7.47 7.75
N LEU A 103 -7.48 -6.38 7.87
CA LEU A 103 -6.58 -5.86 6.83
C LEU A 103 -5.20 -5.65 7.45
N VAL A 104 -4.20 -6.30 6.88
CA VAL A 104 -2.81 -6.13 7.29
C VAL A 104 -2.03 -5.54 6.12
N ILE A 105 -1.33 -4.44 6.37
CA ILE A 105 -0.48 -3.78 5.39
C ILE A 105 0.95 -3.80 5.92
N ASN A 106 1.85 -4.42 5.15
CA ASN A 106 3.28 -4.41 5.43
C ASN A 106 3.97 -3.56 4.37
N LEU A 107 4.73 -2.56 4.80
CA LEU A 107 5.47 -1.68 3.92
C LEU A 107 6.96 -1.80 4.23
N GLY A 108 7.75 -2.03 3.19
CA GLY A 108 9.20 -2.05 3.27
C GLY A 108 9.81 -1.13 2.22
N VAL A 109 11.05 -0.73 2.43
CA VAL A 109 11.82 0.07 1.47
C VAL A 109 13.18 -0.54 1.32
N GLN A 110 13.60 -0.77 0.07
CA GLN A 110 14.96 -1.19 -0.26
C GLN A 110 15.64 -0.06 -1.03
N PHE A 111 16.82 0.34 -0.57
CA PHE A 111 17.61 1.38 -1.24
C PHE A 111 18.77 0.74 -1.97
N LYS A 112 19.02 1.23 -3.20
CA LYS A 112 20.25 0.94 -3.92
C LYS A 112 21.19 2.12 -3.74
N ILE A 113 22.33 1.86 -3.12
CA ILE A 113 23.32 2.89 -2.79
C ILE A 113 24.54 2.67 -3.66
N ASN A 114 25.04 3.73 -4.29
CA ASN A 114 26.28 3.71 -5.03
C ASN A 114 27.43 4.04 -4.07
N VAL A 115 28.31 3.05 -3.84
CA VAL A 115 29.45 3.20 -2.96
C VAL A 115 30.73 3.15 -3.82
N THR A 116 31.55 4.19 -3.68
CA THR A 116 32.87 4.22 -4.30
C THR A 116 33.93 4.03 -3.21
N LEU A 117 34.72 2.99 -3.37
CA LEU A 117 35.79 2.66 -2.43
C LEU A 117 37.14 3.22 -2.89
#